data_27e13fc3e3988464cefaf6c1b7915f59
#
_entry.id   27e13fc3e3988464cefaf6c1b7915f59
#
_cell.length_a   1.000
_cell.length_b   1.000
_cell.length_c   1.000
_cell.angle_alpha   90.00
_cell.angle_beta   90.00
_cell.angle_gamma   90.00
#
_symmetry.space_group_name_H-M   'P 1'
#
loop_
_entity.id
_entity.type
_entity.pdbx_description
1 polymer ?
#
loop_
_entity_poly.entity_id
_entity_poly.type
_entity_poly.pdbx_seq_one_letter_code
_entity_poly.pdbx_strand_id
1 'polypeptide(L)'
;PSMRLVPLFAALSLAACMTPAPSQAEIEGVDWHLVGLEGQVVAWTASLRFDGDGVSGKAPCNSWGAQNSATLPAVGIAAIRATRMACPDLKAESAFFEALQAMQRAELDQGHLYLIGPEGRIMEFATNPGEPCLSCLARQ
;
A
#
# COMPACT_ATOMS: atom_id res chain seq x y z
N PRO A 1 -59.42 -6.92 34.13
CA PRO A 1 -58.62 -6.28 33.08
C PRO A 1 -57.21 -6.84 33.12
N SER A 2 -56.89 -7.56 32.05
CA SER A 2 -55.59 -8.23 31.90
C SER A 2 -54.58 -7.25 31.37
N MET A 3 -53.64 -6.85 32.19
CA MET A 3 -52.55 -5.97 31.82
C MET A 3 -51.50 -6.85 31.08
N ARG A 4 -51.44 -6.71 29.75
CA ARG A 4 -50.42 -7.37 28.90
C ARG A 4 -49.14 -6.56 28.97
N LEU A 5 -48.11 -7.10 29.63
CA LEU A 5 -46.75 -6.60 29.55
C LEU A 5 -46.21 -6.93 28.17
N VAL A 6 -45.90 -5.87 27.41
CA VAL A 6 -45.13 -5.96 26.16
C VAL A 6 -43.64 -5.90 26.51
N PRO A 7 -42.84 -6.92 26.17
CA PRO A 7 -41.40 -6.84 26.39
C PRO A 7 -40.80 -5.88 25.37
N LEU A 8 -40.17 -4.84 25.86
CA LEU A 8 -39.38 -3.89 25.06
C LEU A 8 -38.05 -4.57 24.71
N PHE A 9 -37.94 -5.10 23.50
CA PHE A 9 -36.65 -5.57 22.98
C PHE A 9 -35.81 -4.34 22.63
N ALA A 10 -34.83 -4.03 23.48
CA ALA A 10 -33.78 -3.07 23.16
C ALA A 10 -32.85 -3.71 22.11
N ALA A 11 -32.98 -3.29 20.86
CA ALA A 11 -32.04 -3.64 19.82
C ALA A 11 -30.70 -2.94 20.08
N LEU A 12 -29.69 -3.69 20.51
CA LEU A 12 -28.33 -3.23 20.68
C LEU A 12 -27.70 -3.14 19.28
N SER A 13 -27.71 -1.94 18.70
CA SER A 13 -27.04 -1.68 17.43
C SER A 13 -25.52 -1.68 17.68
N LEU A 14 -24.83 -2.75 17.29
CA LEU A 14 -23.37 -2.73 17.16
C LEU A 14 -23.02 -1.84 15.97
N ALA A 15 -22.65 -0.61 16.24
CA ALA A 15 -21.99 0.25 15.26
C ALA A 15 -20.58 -0.32 15.02
N ALA A 16 -20.40 -1.09 13.96
CA ALA A 16 -19.09 -1.48 13.50
C ALA A 16 -18.38 -0.20 13.03
N CYS A 17 -17.27 0.17 13.69
CA CYS A 17 -16.38 1.22 13.21
C CYS A 17 -15.71 0.73 11.93
N MET A 18 -16.33 0.95 10.79
CA MET A 18 -15.71 0.75 9.49
C MET A 18 -14.82 1.96 9.23
N THR A 19 -13.50 1.75 9.25
CA THR A 19 -12.55 2.75 8.75
C THR A 19 -12.82 2.96 7.27
N PRO A 20 -13.11 4.18 6.81
CA PRO A 20 -13.34 4.40 5.37
C PRO A 20 -12.08 4.05 4.58
N ALA A 21 -12.25 3.48 3.37
CA ALA A 21 -11.15 3.27 2.46
C ALA A 21 -10.48 4.62 2.13
N PRO A 22 -9.14 4.67 1.95
CA PRO A 22 -8.46 5.90 1.59
C PRO A 22 -9.01 6.45 0.28
N SER A 23 -9.16 7.77 0.21
CA SER A 23 -9.55 8.41 -1.03
C SER A 23 -8.36 8.46 -2.00
N GLN A 24 -8.66 8.48 -3.29
CA GLN A 24 -7.64 8.64 -4.33
C GLN A 24 -6.77 9.88 -4.06
N ALA A 25 -7.40 11.00 -3.63
CA ALA A 25 -6.72 12.27 -3.36
C ALA A 25 -5.69 12.21 -2.21
N GLU A 26 -5.79 11.25 -1.29
CA GLU A 26 -4.82 11.08 -0.20
C GLU A 26 -3.57 10.31 -0.64
N ILE A 27 -3.66 9.54 -1.71
CA ILE A 27 -2.57 8.70 -2.22
C ILE A 27 -1.89 9.35 -3.42
N GLU A 28 -2.68 9.95 -4.31
CA GLU A 28 -2.23 10.48 -5.58
C GLU A 28 -1.40 11.76 -5.39
N GLY A 29 -0.39 11.95 -6.23
CA GLY A 29 0.45 13.14 -6.19
C GLY A 29 1.47 13.19 -5.06
N VAL A 30 1.56 12.16 -4.24
CA VAL A 30 2.51 12.06 -3.13
C VAL A 30 3.71 11.20 -3.54
N ASP A 31 4.91 11.64 -3.18
CA ASP A 31 6.12 10.84 -3.33
C ASP A 31 6.23 9.86 -2.16
N TRP A 32 6.00 8.61 -2.43
CA TRP A 32 6.04 7.53 -1.46
C TRP A 32 7.38 6.80 -1.50
N HIS A 33 8.06 6.73 -0.36
CA HIS A 33 9.36 6.05 -0.21
C HIS A 33 9.18 4.70 0.46
N LEU A 34 9.73 3.66 -0.15
CA LEU A 34 9.66 2.30 0.41
C LEU A 34 10.44 2.24 1.73
N VAL A 35 9.79 1.80 2.79
CA VAL A 35 10.40 1.60 4.12
C VAL A 35 10.36 0.14 4.55
N GLY A 36 9.52 -0.68 3.94
CA GLY A 36 9.44 -2.11 4.23
C GLY A 36 8.90 -2.94 3.07
N LEU A 37 9.44 -4.11 2.92
CA LEU A 37 9.00 -5.12 1.93
C LEU A 37 8.79 -6.45 2.64
N GLU A 38 7.58 -7.01 2.50
CA GLU A 38 7.19 -8.29 3.13
C GLU A 38 7.44 -8.30 4.65
N GLY A 39 7.23 -7.16 5.32
CA GLY A 39 7.44 -7.01 6.75
C GLY A 39 8.91 -6.96 7.19
N GLN A 40 9.82 -6.65 6.29
CA GLN A 40 11.25 -6.48 6.57
C GLN A 40 11.76 -5.13 6.09
N VAL A 41 12.64 -4.53 6.86
CA VAL A 41 13.35 -3.31 6.46
C VAL A 41 14.25 -3.62 5.27
N VAL A 42 14.23 -2.75 4.26
CA VAL A 42 15.12 -2.86 3.11
C VAL A 42 16.34 -1.95 3.28
N ALA A 43 17.50 -2.43 2.82
CA ALA A 43 18.76 -1.67 2.87
C ALA A 43 19.00 -0.79 1.63
N TRP A 44 18.11 -0.87 0.65
CA TRP A 44 18.15 -0.13 -0.61
C TRP A 44 16.95 0.82 -0.69
N THR A 45 16.97 1.75 -1.62
CA THR A 45 15.93 2.78 -1.77
C THR A 45 15.05 2.51 -2.98
N ALA A 46 13.77 2.77 -2.84
CA ALA A 46 12.81 2.78 -3.93
C ALA A 46 11.68 3.77 -3.61
N SER A 47 11.02 4.26 -4.63
CA SER A 47 9.89 5.17 -4.47
C SER A 47 8.83 4.93 -5.52
N LEU A 48 7.62 5.39 -5.22
CA LEU A 48 6.52 5.44 -6.18
C LEU A 48 5.68 6.71 -6.00
N ARG A 49 5.03 7.10 -7.08
CA ARG A 49 4.04 8.16 -7.12
C ARG A 49 2.94 7.76 -8.08
N PHE A 50 1.70 7.84 -7.63
CA PHE A 50 0.53 7.73 -8.49
C PHE A 50 0.19 9.11 -9.05
N ASP A 51 -0.06 9.18 -10.35
CA ASP A 51 -0.41 10.41 -11.04
C ASP A 51 -1.40 10.08 -12.18
N GLY A 52 -2.69 10.24 -11.90
CA GLY A 52 -3.75 9.75 -12.77
C GLY A 52 -3.65 8.23 -12.97
N ASP A 53 -3.67 7.80 -14.22
CA ASP A 53 -3.50 6.38 -14.56
C ASP A 53 -2.04 5.91 -14.52
N GLY A 54 -1.09 6.84 -14.35
CA GLY A 54 0.33 6.57 -14.31
C GLY A 54 0.81 6.26 -12.89
N VAL A 55 1.83 5.43 -12.84
CA VAL A 55 2.62 5.21 -11.62
C VAL A 55 4.09 5.18 -12.00
N SER A 56 4.92 5.86 -11.26
CA SER A 56 6.35 5.97 -11.57
C SER A 56 7.18 6.19 -10.31
N GLY A 57 8.49 6.06 -10.44
CA GLY A 57 9.40 6.31 -9.33
C GLY A 57 10.81 5.87 -9.60
N LYS A 58 11.52 5.63 -8.51
CA LYS A 58 12.87 5.08 -8.49
C LYS A 58 12.82 3.64 -7.97
N ALA A 59 13.54 2.79 -8.63
CA ALA A 59 13.88 1.45 -8.17
C ALA A 59 15.32 1.46 -7.62
N PRO A 60 15.84 0.37 -7.04
CA PRO A 60 17.22 0.36 -6.52
C PRO A 60 18.30 0.78 -7.50
N CYS A 61 18.12 0.52 -8.79
CA CYS A 61 19.08 0.88 -9.84
C CYS A 61 18.54 1.90 -10.82
N ASN A 62 17.28 1.78 -11.21
CA ASN A 62 16.73 2.44 -12.37
C ASN A 62 15.54 3.32 -12.03
N SER A 63 15.23 4.27 -12.92
CA SER A 63 13.92 4.92 -12.96
C SER A 63 12.93 3.99 -13.64
N TRP A 64 11.70 3.99 -13.20
CA TRP A 64 10.66 3.13 -13.72
C TRP A 64 9.33 3.86 -13.87
N GLY A 65 8.47 3.30 -14.69
CA GLY A 65 7.11 3.77 -14.89
C GLY A 65 6.23 2.64 -15.38
N ALA A 66 4.95 2.74 -15.06
CA ALA A 66 3.93 1.80 -15.45
C ALA A 66 2.56 2.49 -15.49
N GLN A 67 1.53 1.74 -15.83
CA GLN A 67 0.15 2.17 -15.65
C GLN A 67 -0.51 1.38 -14.52
N ASN A 68 -1.36 2.04 -13.77
CA ASN A 68 -2.30 1.39 -12.88
C ASN A 68 -3.58 1.12 -13.68
N SER A 69 -3.86 -0.13 -13.97
CA SER A 69 -5.07 -0.54 -14.72
C SER A 69 -6.35 -0.53 -13.87
N ALA A 70 -6.21 -0.33 -12.57
CA ALA A 70 -7.30 -0.21 -11.61
C ALA A 70 -7.45 1.26 -11.18
N THR A 71 -8.53 1.56 -10.48
CA THR A 71 -8.75 2.87 -9.86
C THR A 71 -8.47 2.78 -8.36
N LEU A 72 -7.62 3.67 -7.82
CA LEU A 72 -7.32 3.71 -6.39
C LEU A 72 -8.61 3.75 -5.55
N PRO A 73 -8.71 3.01 -4.45
CA PRO A 73 -7.63 2.25 -3.78
C PRO A 73 -7.31 0.87 -4.37
N ALA A 74 -7.99 0.45 -5.44
CA ALA A 74 -7.58 -0.76 -6.15
C ALA A 74 -6.27 -0.51 -6.93
N VAL A 75 -5.40 -1.50 -6.97
CA VAL A 75 -4.08 -1.43 -7.59
C VAL A 75 -3.91 -2.56 -8.59
N GLY A 76 -3.44 -2.24 -9.77
CA GLY A 76 -3.13 -3.19 -10.83
C GLY A 76 -1.97 -2.69 -11.68
N ILE A 77 -0.74 -2.85 -11.19
CA ILE A 77 0.48 -2.38 -11.86
C ILE A 77 1.01 -3.48 -12.76
N ALA A 78 1.11 -3.19 -14.04
CA ALA A 78 1.60 -4.13 -15.04
C ALA A 78 2.44 -3.41 -16.10
N ALA A 79 3.17 -4.19 -16.89
CA ALA A 79 4.00 -3.69 -17.99
C ALA A 79 4.99 -2.58 -17.53
N ILE A 80 5.70 -2.84 -16.44
CA ILE A 80 6.72 -1.92 -15.91
C ILE A 80 7.81 -1.72 -16.96
N ARG A 81 8.10 -0.45 -17.23
CA ARG A 81 9.24 -0.01 -18.05
C ARG A 81 10.25 0.66 -17.15
N ALA A 82 11.51 0.30 -17.31
CA ALA A 82 12.60 0.87 -16.53
C ALA A 82 13.80 1.19 -17.42
N THR A 83 14.60 2.15 -17.00
CA THR A 83 15.93 2.34 -17.57
C THR A 83 16.79 1.10 -17.30
N ARG A 84 17.92 0.95 -18.00
CA ARG A 84 18.73 -0.27 -17.91
C ARG A 84 20.17 0.09 -17.56
N MET A 85 20.35 0.61 -16.36
CA MET A 85 21.69 0.85 -15.82
C MET A 85 22.17 -0.39 -15.08
N ALA A 86 23.42 -0.75 -15.25
CA ALA A 86 24.05 -1.79 -14.47
C ALA A 86 24.37 -1.28 -13.07
N CYS A 87 23.99 -2.01 -12.04
CA CYS A 87 24.33 -1.69 -10.67
C CYS A 87 24.33 -2.96 -9.79
N PRO A 88 24.94 -2.93 -8.59
CA PRO A 88 24.97 -4.09 -7.70
C PRO A 88 23.59 -4.56 -7.22
N ASP A 89 22.60 -3.69 -7.23
CA ASP A 89 21.28 -3.93 -6.62
C ASP A 89 20.22 -4.43 -7.61
N LEU A 90 20.60 -4.96 -8.78
CA LEU A 90 19.65 -5.48 -9.77
C LEU A 90 18.74 -6.59 -9.23
N LYS A 91 19.25 -7.41 -8.31
CA LYS A 91 18.45 -8.44 -7.65
C LYS A 91 17.36 -7.84 -6.77
N ALA A 92 17.70 -6.79 -6.03
CA ALA A 92 16.75 -6.04 -5.21
C ALA A 92 15.69 -5.34 -6.09
N GLU A 93 16.11 -4.79 -7.23
CA GLU A 93 15.20 -4.18 -8.20
C GLU A 93 14.21 -5.19 -8.78
N SER A 94 14.65 -6.39 -9.12
CA SER A 94 13.78 -7.46 -9.59
C SER A 94 12.75 -7.86 -8.53
N ALA A 95 13.16 -7.95 -7.27
CA ALA A 95 12.27 -8.24 -6.15
C ALA A 95 11.24 -7.11 -5.93
N PHE A 96 11.65 -5.85 -6.07
CA PHE A 96 10.78 -4.69 -5.97
C PHE A 96 9.71 -4.70 -7.06
N PHE A 97 10.08 -4.92 -8.32
CA PHE A 97 9.12 -4.98 -9.42
C PHE A 97 8.17 -6.17 -9.34
N GLU A 98 8.67 -7.33 -8.93
CA GLU A 98 7.83 -8.51 -8.71
C GLU A 98 6.77 -8.24 -7.64
N ALA A 99 7.17 -7.64 -6.53
CA ALA A 99 6.24 -7.28 -5.47
C ALA A 99 5.20 -6.25 -5.94
N LEU A 100 5.62 -5.18 -6.65
CA LEU A 100 4.70 -4.18 -7.20
C LEU A 100 3.62 -4.79 -8.07
N GLN A 101 3.99 -5.72 -8.95
CA GLN A 101 3.05 -6.38 -9.87
C GLN A 101 2.06 -7.29 -9.15
N ALA A 102 2.38 -7.75 -7.95
CA ALA A 102 1.51 -8.58 -7.14
C ALA A 102 0.49 -7.78 -6.32
N MET A 103 0.67 -6.47 -6.17
CA MET A 103 -0.19 -5.64 -5.33
C MET A 103 -1.58 -5.44 -5.96
N GLN A 104 -2.61 -5.47 -5.11
CA GLN A 104 -4.02 -5.45 -5.54
C GLN A 104 -4.81 -4.30 -4.94
N ARG A 105 -4.39 -3.75 -3.80
CA ARG A 105 -5.07 -2.63 -3.15
C ARG A 105 -4.11 -1.77 -2.35
N ALA A 106 -4.53 -0.54 -2.08
CA ALA A 106 -3.83 0.43 -1.26
C ALA A 106 -4.62 0.73 0.02
N GLU A 107 -3.93 0.85 1.13
CA GLU A 107 -4.47 1.28 2.41
C GLU A 107 -3.57 2.38 3.01
N LEU A 108 -4.16 3.30 3.75
CA LEU A 108 -3.45 4.31 4.53
C LEU A 108 -3.65 4.04 6.01
N ASP A 109 -2.58 3.96 6.75
CA ASP A 109 -2.61 3.85 8.20
C ASP A 109 -1.43 4.60 8.82
N GLN A 110 -1.71 5.44 9.81
CA GLN A 110 -0.72 6.26 10.52
C GLN A 110 0.21 7.07 9.58
N GLY A 111 -0.31 7.56 8.45
CA GLY A 111 0.44 8.31 7.45
C GLY A 111 1.31 7.49 6.51
N HIS A 112 1.28 6.17 6.65
CA HIS A 112 1.98 5.23 5.76
C HIS A 112 1.03 4.66 4.72
N LEU A 113 1.54 4.47 3.52
CA LEU A 113 0.85 3.78 2.43
C LEU A 113 1.24 2.30 2.45
N TYR A 114 0.25 1.45 2.52
CA TYR A 114 0.42 0.00 2.39
C TYR A 114 -0.15 -0.45 1.05
N LEU A 115 0.67 -1.07 0.22
CA LEU A 115 0.19 -1.84 -0.91
C LEU A 115 0.08 -3.29 -0.47
N ILE A 116 -1.06 -3.91 -0.73
CA ILE A 116 -1.38 -5.24 -0.26
C ILE A 116 -1.71 -6.12 -1.45
N GLY A 117 -1.07 -7.26 -1.50
CA GLY A 117 -1.24 -8.29 -2.50
C GLY A 117 -1.87 -9.57 -1.94
N PRO A 118 -1.87 -10.66 -2.73
CA PRO A 118 -2.43 -11.93 -2.30
C PRO A 118 -1.61 -12.53 -1.14
N GLU A 119 -2.26 -13.37 -0.35
CA GLU A 119 -1.65 -14.10 0.77
C GLU A 119 -0.98 -13.21 1.82
N GLY A 120 -1.46 -11.96 1.96
CA GLY A 120 -0.94 -11.02 2.93
C GLY A 120 0.41 -10.40 2.53
N ARG A 121 0.81 -10.47 1.28
CA ARG A 121 1.98 -9.74 0.77
C ARG A 121 1.79 -8.25 0.98
N ILE A 122 2.84 -7.57 1.39
CA ILE A 122 2.76 -6.17 1.80
C ILE A 122 4.00 -5.40 1.38
N MET A 123 3.77 -4.18 0.89
CA MET A 123 4.80 -3.15 0.72
C MET A 123 4.40 -1.93 1.53
N GLU A 124 5.30 -1.42 2.35
CA GLU A 124 5.06 -0.24 3.19
C GLU A 124 5.88 0.94 2.70
N PHE A 125 5.21 2.06 2.52
CA PHE A 125 5.81 3.32 2.07
C PHE A 125 5.49 4.44 3.05
N ALA A 126 6.39 5.41 3.14
CA ALA A 126 6.22 6.62 3.93
C ALA A 126 6.54 7.87 3.08
N THR A 127 6.12 9.03 3.55
CA THR A 127 6.40 10.30 2.88
C THR A 127 7.86 10.74 3.00
N ASN A 128 8.57 10.24 4.03
CA ASN A 128 10.00 10.47 4.21
C ASN A 128 10.76 9.15 4.18
N PRO A 129 11.90 9.06 3.49
CA PRO A 129 12.65 7.81 3.37
C PRO A 129 13.30 7.34 4.68
N GLY A 130 13.43 8.23 5.68
CA GLY A 130 13.98 7.90 6.98
C GLY A 130 12.96 7.43 8.03
N GLU A 131 11.69 7.31 7.67
CA GLU A 131 10.67 6.84 8.61
C GLU A 131 10.81 5.34 8.89
N PRO A 132 10.47 4.90 10.10
CA PRO A 132 10.55 3.49 10.46
C PRO A 132 9.50 2.66 9.70
N CYS A 133 9.83 1.42 9.40
CA CYS A 133 8.87 0.45 8.90
C CYS A 133 8.00 -0.05 10.06
N LEU A 134 6.73 0.38 10.10
CA LEU A 134 5.80 0.03 11.18
C LEU A 134 5.40 -1.45 11.14
N SER A 135 5.18 -2.00 9.95
CA SER A 135 4.85 -3.42 9.78
C SER A 135 6.01 -4.36 10.12
N CYS A 136 7.26 -3.85 10.03
CA CYS A 136 8.44 -4.61 10.40
C CYS A 136 8.58 -4.76 11.92
N LEU A 137 8.13 -3.76 12.68
CA LEU A 137 8.16 -3.77 14.15
C LEU A 137 7.19 -4.81 14.75
N ALA A 138 6.08 -5.06 14.10
CA ALA A 138 5.06 -6.00 14.56
C ALA A 138 5.49 -7.48 14.48
N ARG A 139 6.60 -7.79 13.81
CA ARG A 139 7.10 -9.14 13.58
C ARG A 139 8.35 -9.50 14.40
N GLN A 140 8.74 -8.62 15.31
CA GLN A 140 9.88 -8.89 16.23
C GLN A 140 9.43 -9.64 17.48
#